data_efa383c6aaff475aee808eb5225278e7
#
_entry.id   efa383c6aaff475aee808eb5225278e7
#
_cell.length_a   1.000
_cell.length_b   1.000
_cell.length_c   1.000
_cell.angle_alpha   90.00
_cell.angle_beta   90.00
_cell.angle_gamma   90.00
#
_symmetry.space_group_name_H-M   'P 1'
#
loop_
_entity.id
_entity.type
_entity.pdbx_description
1 polymer ?
#
loop_
_entity_poly.entity_id
_entity_poly.type
_entity_poly.pdbx_seq_one_letter_code
_entity_poly.pdbx_strand_id
1 'polypeptide(L)'
;VFSIGLLHCNVGGDPAHDDYAPCTVDDLSSIPIDYWALGHVHTRRTLREHRPTIAYPGNTQGRHPNEPGERGALVVDVDGTGRVELAFRPLDVVRWETIEVAIEGRSDLGELVDAVSEALDTARSDAGGRDLIVRVLMTGRGPLHKELGHGETLSEIAEDLRRSFGRGRPFVWIERISDETRAEIDIDMLAGRDDFLGAILRRAGTARHEGDEREELRAALASVFNSRRFADVLDAPDDEELSRIIDEARWELASLFEGDA
;
A
#
# COMPACT_ATOMS: atom_id res chain seq x y z
N VAL A 1 -15.87 -12.94 38.00
CA VAL A 1 -14.75 -13.65 37.34
C VAL A 1 -14.59 -13.04 35.96
N PHE A 2 -13.36 -12.66 35.60
CA PHE A 2 -13.03 -12.19 34.26
C PHE A 2 -12.87 -13.41 33.32
N SER A 3 -13.52 -13.39 32.17
CA SER A 3 -13.57 -14.50 31.23
C SER A 3 -12.89 -14.15 29.91
N ILE A 4 -12.06 -15.07 29.42
CA ILE A 4 -11.32 -14.93 28.16
C ILE A 4 -11.76 -16.01 27.18
N GLY A 5 -12.18 -15.58 25.99
CA GLY A 5 -12.43 -16.47 24.85
C GLY A 5 -11.21 -16.54 23.93
N LEU A 6 -10.80 -17.74 23.55
CA LEU A 6 -9.79 -17.97 22.52
C LEU A 6 -10.46 -18.56 21.29
N LEU A 7 -10.33 -17.88 20.16
CA LEU A 7 -11.00 -18.31 18.93
C LEU A 7 -10.09 -18.08 17.70
N HIS A 8 -10.02 -19.08 16.85
CA HIS A 8 -9.36 -18.94 15.55
C HIS A 8 -10.45 -18.81 14.48
N CYS A 9 -10.62 -17.60 13.92
CA CYS A 9 -11.77 -17.29 13.05
C CYS A 9 -11.50 -16.07 12.17
N ASN A 10 -12.29 -15.93 11.10
CA ASN A 10 -12.35 -14.74 10.27
C ASN A 10 -13.58 -13.91 10.66
N VAL A 11 -13.40 -12.85 11.45
CA VAL A 11 -14.48 -11.96 11.89
C VAL A 11 -14.76 -10.90 10.84
N GLY A 12 -16.01 -10.87 10.34
CA GLY A 12 -16.45 -9.88 9.35
C GLY A 12 -16.05 -10.20 7.90
N GLY A 13 -15.51 -11.42 7.63
CA GLY A 13 -15.21 -11.88 6.28
C GLY A 13 -14.08 -11.08 5.61
N ASP A 14 -12.92 -10.97 6.26
CA ASP A 14 -11.74 -10.34 5.65
C ASP A 14 -11.35 -11.08 4.35
N PRO A 15 -11.46 -10.44 3.17
CA PRO A 15 -11.25 -11.11 1.88
C PRO A 15 -9.79 -11.52 1.63
N ALA A 16 -8.84 -11.05 2.43
CA ALA A 16 -7.44 -11.45 2.37
C ALA A 16 -7.16 -12.80 3.06
N HIS A 17 -8.17 -13.39 3.70
CA HIS A 17 -8.07 -14.63 4.45
C HIS A 17 -9.22 -15.58 4.10
N ASP A 18 -8.94 -16.88 4.16
CA ASP A 18 -9.97 -17.90 3.96
C ASP A 18 -11.11 -17.77 4.98
N ASP A 19 -12.33 -18.14 4.58
CA ASP A 19 -13.51 -18.17 5.45
C ASP A 19 -13.40 -19.31 6.47
N TYR A 20 -12.65 -19.10 7.52
CA TYR A 20 -12.51 -20.03 8.62
C TYR A 20 -13.36 -19.60 9.82
N ALA A 21 -14.32 -20.47 10.22
CA ALA A 21 -15.24 -20.21 11.33
C ALA A 21 -15.82 -18.77 11.28
N PRO A 22 -16.49 -18.38 10.17
CA PRO A 22 -16.93 -17.00 9.98
C PRO A 22 -17.94 -16.61 11.07
N CYS A 23 -17.72 -15.44 11.65
CA CYS A 23 -18.61 -14.83 12.63
C CYS A 23 -18.53 -13.31 12.54
N THR A 24 -19.43 -12.63 13.23
CA THR A 24 -19.46 -11.16 13.29
C THR A 24 -19.02 -10.65 14.67
N VAL A 25 -18.70 -9.36 14.77
CA VAL A 25 -18.44 -8.69 16.04
C VAL A 25 -19.68 -8.80 16.98
N ASP A 26 -20.88 -8.76 16.40
CA ASP A 26 -22.13 -8.85 17.17
C ASP A 26 -22.33 -10.26 17.73
N ASP A 27 -22.00 -11.30 16.97
CA ASP A 27 -22.05 -12.69 17.46
C ASP A 27 -21.16 -12.86 18.69
N LEU A 28 -19.92 -12.40 18.62
CA LEU A 28 -18.97 -12.46 19.73
C LEU A 28 -19.41 -11.60 20.93
N SER A 29 -20.03 -10.45 20.67
CA SER A 29 -20.50 -9.54 21.70
C SER A 29 -21.74 -10.06 22.45
N SER A 30 -22.51 -10.97 21.83
CA SER A 30 -23.68 -11.60 22.43
C SER A 30 -23.33 -12.64 23.51
N ILE A 31 -22.09 -13.12 23.50
CA ILE A 31 -21.60 -14.13 24.46
C ILE A 31 -21.01 -13.42 25.68
N PRO A 32 -21.26 -13.88 26.91
CA PRO A 32 -20.80 -13.22 28.13
C PRO A 32 -19.29 -13.49 28.40
N ILE A 33 -18.45 -13.08 27.49
CA ILE A 33 -16.99 -13.09 27.54
C ILE A 33 -16.51 -11.65 27.70
N ASP A 34 -15.47 -11.40 28.47
CA ASP A 34 -14.93 -10.07 28.74
C ASP A 34 -13.85 -9.66 27.72
N TYR A 35 -13.07 -10.64 27.26
CA TYR A 35 -12.02 -10.45 26.26
C TYR A 35 -11.96 -11.62 25.26
N TRP A 36 -11.95 -11.30 23.97
CA TRP A 36 -11.73 -12.25 22.89
C TRP A 36 -10.32 -12.10 22.33
N ALA A 37 -9.48 -13.10 22.56
CA ALA A 37 -8.17 -13.24 21.93
C ALA A 37 -8.34 -14.06 20.64
N LEU A 38 -8.25 -13.38 19.49
CA LEU A 38 -8.51 -13.98 18.19
C LEU A 38 -7.22 -14.40 17.51
N GLY A 39 -7.27 -15.48 16.72
CA GLY A 39 -6.24 -15.92 15.78
C GLY A 39 -6.80 -16.02 14.36
N HIS A 40 -5.97 -16.38 13.39
CA HIS A 40 -6.22 -16.49 11.96
C HIS A 40 -5.72 -15.28 11.16
N VAL A 41 -6.12 -14.07 11.50
CA VAL A 41 -5.70 -12.85 10.80
C VAL A 41 -4.29 -12.46 11.28
N HIS A 42 -3.34 -12.39 10.33
CA HIS A 42 -1.93 -12.09 10.62
C HIS A 42 -1.65 -10.61 10.86
N THR A 43 -2.61 -9.74 10.54
CA THR A 43 -2.50 -8.32 10.81
C THR A 43 -3.10 -7.98 12.17
N ARG A 44 -2.33 -7.24 12.99
CA ARG A 44 -2.82 -6.75 14.29
C ARG A 44 -4.03 -5.84 14.09
N ARG A 45 -5.11 -6.09 14.85
CA ARG A 45 -6.35 -5.38 14.67
C ARG A 45 -7.20 -5.42 15.95
N THR A 46 -7.63 -4.29 16.46
CA THR A 46 -8.65 -4.21 17.52
C THR A 46 -9.99 -3.96 16.86
N LEU A 47 -10.88 -4.94 16.95
CA LEU A 47 -12.22 -4.87 16.36
C LEU A 47 -13.20 -4.16 17.28
N ARG A 48 -12.97 -4.24 18.61
CA ARG A 48 -13.78 -3.58 19.64
C ARG A 48 -12.92 -3.31 20.87
N GLU A 49 -12.93 -2.08 21.35
CA GLU A 49 -12.12 -1.63 22.49
C GLU A 49 -12.86 -1.78 23.84
N HIS A 50 -14.18 -1.81 23.80
CA HIS A 50 -15.01 -1.88 25.00
C HIS A 50 -15.58 -3.28 25.21
N ARG A 51 -16.12 -3.54 26.37
CA ARG A 51 -16.58 -4.86 26.82
C ARG A 51 -17.63 -5.51 25.90
N PRO A 52 -17.38 -6.70 25.35
CA PRO A 52 -16.08 -7.38 25.34
C PRO A 52 -15.04 -6.64 24.49
N THR A 53 -13.78 -6.68 24.92
CA THR A 53 -12.67 -6.28 24.04
C THR A 53 -12.40 -7.42 23.07
N ILE A 54 -12.25 -7.11 21.77
CA ILE A 54 -12.07 -8.12 20.72
C ILE A 54 -10.85 -7.73 19.88
N ALA A 55 -9.80 -8.57 19.85
CA ALA A 55 -8.57 -8.22 19.17
C ALA A 55 -7.85 -9.42 18.54
N TYR A 56 -7.24 -9.16 17.40
CA TYR A 56 -6.20 -9.98 16.77
C TYR A 56 -4.82 -9.42 17.16
N PRO A 57 -3.90 -10.21 17.72
CA PRO A 57 -2.52 -9.79 17.95
C PRO A 57 -1.71 -9.72 16.64
N GLY A 58 -2.17 -10.37 15.57
CA GLY A 58 -1.41 -10.68 14.39
C GLY A 58 -0.51 -11.92 14.58
N ASN A 59 0.45 -12.10 13.69
CA ASN A 59 1.49 -13.11 13.83
C ASN A 59 2.73 -12.55 14.59
N THR A 60 3.53 -13.42 15.17
CA THR A 60 4.75 -13.05 15.94
C THR A 60 5.94 -12.78 15.06
N GLN A 61 5.90 -13.23 13.80
CA GLN A 61 6.96 -13.08 12.81
C GLN A 61 6.36 -13.01 11.41
N GLY A 62 6.68 -11.96 10.65
CA GLY A 62 6.36 -11.86 9.22
C GLY A 62 7.16 -12.92 8.44
N ARG A 63 6.48 -13.66 7.58
CA ARG A 63 7.08 -14.75 6.79
C ARG A 63 7.02 -14.51 5.30
N HIS A 64 6.39 -13.41 4.91
CA HIS A 64 6.08 -13.09 3.52
C HIS A 64 6.16 -11.56 3.30
N PRO A 65 6.57 -11.08 2.12
CA PRO A 65 6.64 -9.65 1.84
C PRO A 65 5.30 -8.90 1.99
N ASN A 66 4.17 -9.59 1.91
CA ASN A 66 2.86 -9.00 2.19
C ASN A 66 2.53 -8.91 3.69
N GLU A 67 3.49 -9.23 4.55
CA GLU A 67 3.39 -9.08 6.00
C GLU A 67 4.45 -8.08 6.51
N PRO A 68 4.49 -6.85 6.01
CA PRO A 68 5.48 -5.85 6.42
C PRO A 68 5.21 -5.31 7.82
N GLY A 69 6.19 -4.59 8.35
CA GLY A 69 6.10 -3.88 9.61
C GLY A 69 6.26 -4.78 10.83
N GLU A 70 5.97 -4.20 11.98
CA GLU A 70 6.11 -4.85 13.27
C GLU A 70 5.19 -6.05 13.44
N ARG A 71 5.76 -7.18 13.89
CA ARG A 71 5.02 -8.39 14.23
C ARG A 71 5.29 -8.77 15.69
N GLY A 72 4.26 -9.27 16.38
CA GLY A 72 4.43 -9.50 17.81
C GLY A 72 3.20 -10.07 18.50
N ALA A 73 3.04 -9.69 19.76
CA ALA A 73 1.94 -10.12 20.60
C ALA A 73 1.31 -8.94 21.33
N LEU A 74 0.09 -9.13 21.83
CA LEU A 74 -0.57 -8.22 22.76
C LEU A 74 -0.35 -8.70 24.19
N VAL A 75 0.17 -7.81 25.04
CA VAL A 75 0.08 -7.94 26.49
C VAL A 75 -1.25 -7.34 26.91
N VAL A 76 -2.01 -8.09 27.66
CA VAL A 76 -3.37 -7.72 28.07
C VAL A 76 -3.37 -7.50 29.59
N ASP A 77 -3.51 -6.27 30.01
CA ASP A 77 -3.65 -5.91 31.43
C ASP A 77 -5.14 -5.73 31.78
N VAL A 78 -5.54 -6.28 32.89
CA VAL A 78 -6.94 -6.22 33.38
C VAL A 78 -6.94 -5.65 34.77
N ASP A 79 -7.57 -4.50 34.95
CA ASP A 79 -7.67 -3.88 36.27
C ASP A 79 -8.76 -4.50 37.17
N GLY A 80 -8.83 -4.03 38.43
CA GLY A 80 -9.81 -4.53 39.39
C GLY A 80 -11.29 -4.24 39.04
N THR A 81 -11.56 -3.44 38.02
CA THR A 81 -12.91 -3.16 37.50
C THR A 81 -13.25 -4.02 36.30
N GLY A 82 -12.28 -4.78 35.74
CA GLY A 82 -12.41 -5.57 34.54
C GLY A 82 -12.16 -4.78 33.24
N ARG A 83 -11.57 -3.58 33.34
CA ARG A 83 -11.14 -2.81 32.19
C ARG A 83 -9.90 -3.45 31.57
N VAL A 84 -9.92 -3.66 30.25
CA VAL A 84 -8.83 -4.21 29.46
C VAL A 84 -7.99 -3.08 28.88
N GLU A 85 -6.68 -3.19 29.01
CA GLU A 85 -5.69 -2.37 28.33
C GLU A 85 -4.78 -3.27 27.49
N LEU A 86 -4.58 -2.91 26.20
CA LEU A 86 -3.80 -3.67 25.24
C LEU A 86 -2.47 -2.95 24.97
N ALA A 87 -1.35 -3.63 25.22
CA ALA A 87 -0.01 -3.14 24.90
C ALA A 87 0.64 -4.08 23.89
N PHE A 88 0.97 -3.56 22.70
CA PHE A 88 1.69 -4.35 21.69
C PHE A 88 3.17 -4.49 22.07
N ARG A 89 3.71 -5.69 21.83
CA ARG A 89 5.13 -5.99 22.02
C ARG A 89 5.68 -6.61 20.74
N PRO A 90 6.57 -5.91 20.01
CA PRO A 90 7.25 -6.45 18.83
C PRO A 90 8.11 -7.66 19.24
N LEU A 91 7.96 -8.77 18.53
CA LEU A 91 8.69 -10.03 18.75
C LEU A 91 9.42 -10.52 17.49
N ASP A 92 9.19 -9.85 16.37
CA ASP A 92 9.83 -10.14 15.10
C ASP A 92 11.36 -10.07 15.24
N VAL A 93 12.04 -11.07 14.72
CA VAL A 93 13.51 -11.15 14.69
C VAL A 93 14.03 -10.58 13.37
N VAL A 94 13.30 -10.84 12.29
CA VAL A 94 13.54 -10.30 10.96
C VAL A 94 12.27 -9.58 10.52
N ARG A 95 12.39 -8.32 10.14
CA ARG A 95 11.24 -7.51 9.71
C ARG A 95 11.20 -7.39 8.20
N TRP A 96 10.02 -7.57 7.62
CA TRP A 96 9.74 -7.21 6.24
C TRP A 96 9.37 -5.75 6.16
N GLU A 97 9.94 -5.03 5.17
CA GLU A 97 9.56 -3.65 4.89
C GLU A 97 9.41 -3.44 3.38
N THR A 98 8.52 -2.51 3.03
CA THR A 98 8.42 -2.00 1.66
C THR A 98 8.79 -0.53 1.71
N ILE A 99 9.73 -0.13 0.85
CA ILE A 99 10.26 1.23 0.77
C ILE A 99 9.95 1.76 -0.62
N GLU A 100 9.34 2.91 -0.69
CA GLU A 100 9.12 3.63 -1.95
C GLU A 100 10.19 4.68 -2.15
N VAL A 101 10.79 4.72 -3.34
CA VAL A 101 11.78 5.71 -3.74
C VAL A 101 11.35 6.32 -5.06
N ALA A 102 11.03 7.61 -5.03
CA ALA A 102 10.62 8.35 -6.20
C ALA A 102 11.82 8.72 -7.08
N ILE A 103 11.64 8.70 -8.41
CA ILE A 103 12.68 9.12 -9.36
C ILE A 103 12.62 10.60 -9.72
N GLU A 104 11.60 11.32 -9.27
CA GLU A 104 11.44 12.75 -9.55
C GLU A 104 12.66 13.56 -9.13
N GLY A 105 13.09 14.44 -10.02
CA GLY A 105 14.22 15.35 -9.78
C GLY A 105 15.59 14.69 -9.81
N ARG A 106 15.66 13.39 -10.16
CA ARG A 106 16.92 12.66 -10.32
C ARG A 106 17.24 12.48 -11.80
N SER A 107 18.49 12.71 -12.15
CA SER A 107 18.96 12.73 -13.54
C SER A 107 19.90 11.58 -13.89
N ASP A 108 20.46 10.90 -12.88
CA ASP A 108 21.35 9.76 -13.08
C ASP A 108 21.14 8.66 -12.03
N LEU A 109 21.62 7.45 -12.34
CA LEU A 109 21.49 6.28 -11.48
C LEU A 109 22.27 6.41 -10.17
N GLY A 110 23.32 7.22 -10.11
CA GLY A 110 24.08 7.45 -8.88
C GLY A 110 23.21 8.16 -7.84
N GLU A 111 22.52 9.24 -8.22
CA GLU A 111 21.57 9.95 -7.37
C GLU A 111 20.44 9.02 -6.88
N LEU A 112 19.99 8.11 -7.73
CA LEU A 112 18.96 7.14 -7.36
C LEU A 112 19.48 6.12 -6.35
N VAL A 113 20.67 5.56 -6.56
CA VAL A 113 21.31 4.60 -5.64
C VAL A 113 21.59 5.26 -4.28
N ASP A 114 22.01 6.52 -4.26
CA ASP A 114 22.20 7.29 -3.03
C ASP A 114 20.87 7.45 -2.27
N ALA A 115 19.79 7.79 -2.96
CA ALA A 115 18.45 7.91 -2.36
C ALA A 115 17.93 6.59 -1.79
N VAL A 116 18.14 5.47 -2.51
CA VAL A 116 17.80 4.14 -2.00
C VAL A 116 18.63 3.81 -0.77
N SER A 117 19.94 4.12 -0.78
CA SER A 117 20.84 3.89 0.35
C SER A 117 20.41 4.66 1.59
N GLU A 118 20.03 5.93 1.44
CA GLU A 118 19.49 6.74 2.53
C GLU A 118 18.18 6.18 3.10
N ALA A 119 17.28 5.73 2.22
CA ALA A 119 16.02 5.11 2.64
C ALA A 119 16.24 3.79 3.39
N LEU A 120 17.22 2.96 2.95
CA LEU A 120 17.61 1.72 3.62
C LEU A 120 18.25 2.00 5.00
N ASP A 121 19.10 3.04 5.12
CA ASP A 121 19.69 3.43 6.40
C ASP A 121 18.64 3.95 7.38
N THR A 122 17.66 4.69 6.90
CA THR A 122 16.52 5.15 7.69
C THR A 122 15.71 3.96 8.20
N ALA A 123 15.32 3.04 7.32
CA ALA A 123 14.58 1.84 7.71
C ALA A 123 15.37 0.97 8.72
N ARG A 124 16.69 0.85 8.54
CA ARG A 124 17.57 0.13 9.48
C ARG A 124 17.59 0.78 10.87
N SER A 125 17.58 2.10 10.92
CA SER A 125 17.54 2.85 12.17
C SER A 125 16.21 2.64 12.90
N ASP A 126 15.09 2.66 12.15
CA ASP A 126 13.73 2.51 12.68
C ASP A 126 13.40 1.07 13.08
N ALA A 127 14.14 0.09 12.58
CA ALA A 127 13.94 -1.31 12.89
C ALA A 127 14.28 -1.70 14.34
N GLY A 128 14.87 -0.81 15.12
CA GLY A 128 15.18 -1.06 16.53
C GLY A 128 16.17 -2.22 16.74
N GLY A 129 17.16 -2.34 15.86
CA GLY A 129 18.21 -3.37 15.92
C GLY A 129 17.82 -4.72 15.31
N ARG A 130 16.72 -4.82 14.59
CA ARG A 130 16.28 -6.01 13.86
C ARG A 130 16.94 -6.10 12.49
N ASP A 131 17.16 -7.32 12.04
CA ASP A 131 17.49 -7.59 10.65
C ASP A 131 16.29 -7.28 9.75
N LEU A 132 16.53 -6.73 8.54
CA LEU A 132 15.49 -6.36 7.60
C LEU A 132 15.56 -7.18 6.31
N ILE A 133 14.40 -7.52 5.78
CA ILE A 133 14.21 -7.91 4.38
C ILE A 133 13.33 -6.86 3.72
N VAL A 134 13.89 -6.21 2.69
CA VAL A 134 13.28 -5.00 2.09
C VAL A 134 12.91 -5.25 0.64
N ARG A 135 11.71 -4.87 0.28
CA ARG A 135 11.27 -4.66 -1.10
C ARG A 135 11.32 -3.16 -1.41
N VAL A 136 12.01 -2.78 -2.48
CA VAL A 136 12.08 -1.39 -2.92
C VAL A 136 11.18 -1.21 -4.13
N LEU A 137 10.30 -0.22 -4.09
CA LEU A 137 9.46 0.20 -5.21
C LEU A 137 10.02 1.52 -5.74
N MET A 138 10.51 1.50 -6.98
CA MET A 138 10.85 2.74 -7.67
C MET A 138 9.55 3.33 -8.20
N THR A 139 9.23 4.56 -7.80
CA THR A 139 7.97 5.22 -8.14
C THR A 139 8.21 6.55 -8.82
N GLY A 140 7.14 7.18 -9.27
CA GLY A 140 7.16 8.52 -9.80
C GLY A 140 7.46 8.63 -11.28
N ARG A 141 7.77 9.85 -11.73
CA ARG A 141 7.98 10.20 -13.13
C ARG A 141 9.32 10.89 -13.31
N GLY A 142 10.05 10.53 -14.36
CA GLY A 142 11.33 11.17 -14.61
C GLY A 142 12.12 10.55 -15.76
N PRO A 143 13.27 11.17 -16.12
CA PRO A 143 14.09 10.72 -17.23
C PRO A 143 14.67 9.31 -17.04
N LEU A 144 14.84 8.88 -15.78
CA LEU A 144 15.38 7.55 -15.45
C LEU A 144 14.43 6.39 -15.79
N HIS A 145 13.13 6.64 -16.02
CA HIS A 145 12.16 5.59 -16.36
C HIS A 145 12.65 4.68 -17.49
N LYS A 146 13.16 5.26 -18.58
CA LYS A 146 13.64 4.49 -19.73
C LYS A 146 14.84 3.60 -19.36
N GLU A 147 15.71 4.06 -18.50
CA GLU A 147 16.91 3.34 -18.08
C GLU A 147 16.56 2.21 -17.09
N LEU A 148 15.59 2.44 -16.21
CA LEU A 148 15.09 1.44 -15.27
C LEU A 148 14.25 0.34 -15.94
N GLY A 149 13.59 0.64 -17.05
CA GLY A 149 12.85 -0.34 -17.85
C GLY A 149 13.72 -1.46 -18.44
N HIS A 150 15.06 -1.31 -18.42
CA HIS A 150 15.99 -2.38 -18.75
C HIS A 150 16.16 -3.29 -17.51
N GLY A 151 15.60 -4.48 -17.57
CA GLY A 151 15.52 -5.41 -16.43
C GLY A 151 16.86 -5.79 -15.77
N GLU A 152 17.99 -5.61 -16.45
CA GLU A 152 19.33 -5.81 -15.91
C GLU A 152 19.73 -4.71 -14.92
N THR A 153 19.36 -3.44 -15.17
CA THR A 153 19.72 -2.28 -14.33
C THR A 153 19.26 -2.45 -12.89
N LEU A 154 18.00 -2.80 -12.66
CA LEU A 154 17.46 -3.00 -11.30
C LEU A 154 18.12 -4.17 -10.58
N SER A 155 18.48 -5.22 -11.32
CA SER A 155 19.16 -6.38 -10.77
C SER A 155 20.58 -6.04 -10.32
N GLU A 156 21.31 -5.24 -11.10
CA GLU A 156 22.65 -4.77 -10.77
C GLU A 156 22.63 -3.86 -9.54
N ILE A 157 21.71 -2.90 -9.48
CA ILE A 157 21.51 -2.03 -8.32
C ILE A 157 21.22 -2.88 -7.07
N ALA A 158 20.32 -3.87 -7.18
CA ALA A 158 19.98 -4.73 -6.06
C ALA A 158 21.20 -5.54 -5.55
N GLU A 159 22.04 -6.04 -6.46
CA GLU A 159 23.25 -6.78 -6.08
C GLU A 159 24.29 -5.90 -5.39
N ASP A 160 24.49 -4.67 -5.87
CA ASP A 160 25.42 -3.72 -5.24
C ASP A 160 24.96 -3.32 -3.84
N LEU A 161 23.68 -3.04 -3.68
CA LEU A 161 23.09 -2.73 -2.39
C LEU A 161 23.14 -3.94 -1.43
N ARG A 162 22.91 -5.16 -1.91
CA ARG A 162 23.07 -6.39 -1.10
C ARG A 162 24.53 -6.57 -0.62
N ARG A 163 25.51 -6.22 -1.45
CA ARG A 163 26.94 -6.28 -1.04
C ARG A 163 27.24 -5.28 0.07
N SER A 164 26.62 -4.11 0.03
CA SER A 164 26.85 -3.00 0.98
C SER A 164 26.09 -3.23 2.29
N PHE A 165 24.80 -3.56 2.21
CA PHE A 165 23.88 -3.62 3.35
C PHE A 165 23.65 -5.02 3.91
N GLY A 166 23.90 -6.08 3.14
CA GLY A 166 23.65 -7.45 3.54
C GLY A 166 24.69 -8.04 4.51
N ARG A 167 25.75 -7.27 4.84
CA ARG A 167 26.83 -7.72 5.73
C ARG A 167 26.70 -7.09 7.11
N GLY A 168 27.03 -7.85 8.14
CA GLY A 168 26.99 -7.37 9.52
C GLY A 168 25.68 -7.65 10.24
N ARG A 169 25.47 -6.98 11.38
CA ARG A 169 24.24 -7.07 12.20
C ARG A 169 23.93 -5.67 12.78
N PRO A 170 22.69 -5.18 12.64
CA PRO A 170 21.61 -5.75 11.82
C PRO A 170 21.93 -5.66 10.32
N PHE A 171 21.58 -6.68 9.55
CA PHE A 171 21.67 -6.64 8.10
C PHE A 171 20.39 -6.03 7.48
N VAL A 172 20.54 -5.52 6.25
CA VAL A 172 19.40 -5.18 5.38
C VAL A 172 19.56 -5.98 4.09
N TRP A 173 18.61 -6.87 3.82
CA TRP A 173 18.59 -7.69 2.62
C TRP A 173 17.53 -7.19 1.65
N ILE A 174 17.94 -6.75 0.47
CA ILE A 174 17.04 -6.34 -0.59
C ILE A 174 16.49 -7.61 -1.26
N GLU A 175 15.21 -7.92 -1.03
CA GLU A 175 14.53 -9.04 -1.67
C GLU A 175 14.39 -8.77 -3.16
N ARG A 176 13.84 -7.61 -3.51
CA ARG A 176 13.63 -7.18 -4.88
C ARG A 176 13.56 -5.66 -4.97
N ILE A 177 13.97 -5.12 -6.12
CA ILE A 177 13.62 -3.78 -6.58
C ILE A 177 12.61 -3.93 -7.71
N SER A 178 11.49 -3.23 -7.64
CA SER A 178 10.43 -3.22 -8.65
C SER A 178 10.32 -1.84 -9.28
N ASP A 179 10.08 -1.80 -10.57
CA ASP A 179 9.84 -0.57 -11.33
C ASP A 179 8.33 -0.32 -11.44
N GLU A 180 7.88 0.76 -10.80
CA GLU A 180 6.53 1.34 -10.91
C GLU A 180 6.62 2.79 -11.40
N THR A 181 7.77 3.15 -12.00
CA THR A 181 8.00 4.48 -12.54
C THR A 181 7.23 4.70 -13.83
N ARG A 182 7.14 5.95 -14.23
CA ARG A 182 6.52 6.36 -15.51
C ARG A 182 7.40 7.38 -16.20
N ALA A 183 7.28 7.48 -17.52
CA ALA A 183 8.00 8.48 -18.31
C ALA A 183 7.59 9.90 -17.91
N GLU A 184 8.53 10.82 -17.98
CA GLU A 184 8.25 12.24 -17.89
C GLU A 184 7.65 12.71 -19.23
N ILE A 185 6.41 13.16 -19.19
CA ILE A 185 5.67 13.60 -20.37
C ILE A 185 5.16 15.02 -20.09
N ASP A 186 5.49 15.94 -20.98
CA ASP A 186 4.93 17.30 -20.95
C ASP A 186 3.51 17.27 -21.57
N ILE A 187 2.51 17.04 -20.72
CA ILE A 187 1.11 16.98 -21.13
C ILE A 187 0.64 18.31 -21.73
N ASP A 188 1.14 19.44 -21.27
CA ASP A 188 0.74 20.75 -21.76
C ASP A 188 1.31 21.00 -23.17
N MET A 189 2.54 20.58 -23.40
CA MET A 189 3.11 20.58 -24.77
C MET A 189 2.31 19.67 -25.70
N LEU A 190 1.96 18.46 -25.28
CA LEU A 190 1.16 17.54 -26.09
C LEU A 190 -0.27 18.07 -26.32
N ALA A 191 -0.88 18.67 -25.34
CA ALA A 191 -2.18 19.31 -25.48
C ALA A 191 -2.15 20.50 -26.47
N GLY A 192 -0.99 21.13 -26.65
CA GLY A 192 -0.76 22.18 -27.66
C GLY A 192 -0.73 21.69 -29.12
N ARG A 193 -0.61 20.38 -29.36
CA ARG A 193 -0.55 19.81 -30.73
C ARG A 193 -1.86 19.94 -31.47
N ASP A 194 -1.79 20.15 -32.79
CA ASP A 194 -2.95 20.21 -33.67
C ASP A 194 -3.23 18.81 -34.29
N ASP A 195 -3.41 17.82 -33.41
CA ASP A 195 -3.72 16.45 -33.76
C ASP A 195 -4.77 15.86 -32.81
N PHE A 196 -5.12 14.59 -33.05
CA PHE A 196 -6.12 13.87 -32.25
C PHE A 196 -5.75 13.79 -30.76
N LEU A 197 -4.47 13.54 -30.44
CA LEU A 197 -3.99 13.47 -29.06
C LEU A 197 -4.13 14.82 -28.36
N GLY A 198 -3.66 15.91 -29.00
CA GLY A 198 -3.78 17.25 -28.46
C GLY A 198 -5.24 17.66 -28.22
N ALA A 199 -6.14 17.30 -29.15
CA ALA A 199 -7.56 17.58 -28.99
C ALA A 199 -8.19 16.86 -27.77
N ILE A 200 -7.86 15.58 -27.58
CA ILE A 200 -8.37 14.82 -26.42
C ILE A 200 -7.77 15.35 -25.10
N LEU A 201 -6.46 15.60 -25.06
CA LEU A 201 -5.81 16.11 -23.85
C LEU A 201 -6.35 17.49 -23.42
N ARG A 202 -6.64 18.37 -24.39
CA ARG A 202 -7.32 19.65 -24.13
C ARG A 202 -8.72 19.44 -23.55
N ARG A 203 -9.53 18.58 -24.18
CA ARG A 203 -10.90 18.30 -23.73
C ARG A 203 -10.91 17.69 -22.31
N ALA A 204 -10.02 16.73 -22.05
CA ALA A 204 -9.86 16.15 -20.74
C ALA A 204 -9.39 17.20 -19.71
N GLY A 205 -8.48 18.10 -20.10
CA GLY A 205 -8.05 19.22 -19.25
C GLY A 205 -9.20 20.15 -18.88
N THR A 206 -10.12 20.45 -19.83
CA THR A 206 -11.33 21.24 -19.53
C THR A 206 -12.28 20.49 -18.59
N ALA A 207 -12.49 19.19 -18.80
CA ALA A 207 -13.34 18.35 -17.94
C ALA A 207 -12.83 18.20 -16.50
N ARG A 208 -11.58 18.56 -16.22
CA ARG A 208 -11.02 18.60 -14.86
C ARG A 208 -11.69 19.66 -13.99
N HIS A 209 -12.17 20.74 -14.59
CA HIS A 209 -12.87 21.83 -13.93
C HIS A 209 -14.39 21.69 -14.04
N GLU A 210 -15.13 22.45 -13.27
CA GLU A 210 -16.59 22.50 -13.41
C GLU A 210 -16.98 22.99 -14.82
N GLY A 211 -17.96 22.34 -15.46
CA GLY A 211 -18.45 22.71 -16.78
C GLY A 211 -19.14 21.55 -17.51
N ASP A 212 -19.59 21.84 -18.73
CA ASP A 212 -20.38 20.91 -19.55
C ASP A 212 -19.62 19.60 -19.85
N GLU A 213 -18.30 19.68 -20.15
CA GLU A 213 -17.47 18.50 -20.42
C GLU A 213 -17.36 17.58 -19.21
N ARG A 214 -17.32 18.14 -17.99
CA ARG A 214 -17.31 17.37 -16.76
C ARG A 214 -18.63 16.62 -16.55
N GLU A 215 -19.74 17.28 -16.77
CA GLU A 215 -21.07 16.68 -16.68
C GLU A 215 -21.30 15.59 -17.73
N GLU A 216 -20.84 15.79 -18.96
CA GLU A 216 -20.85 14.76 -20.01
C GLU A 216 -20.05 13.52 -19.59
N LEU A 217 -18.83 13.72 -19.04
CA LEU A 217 -17.98 12.62 -18.55
C LEU A 217 -18.66 11.89 -17.39
N ARG A 218 -19.23 12.63 -16.44
CA ARG A 218 -19.95 12.06 -15.30
C ARG A 218 -21.14 11.21 -15.75
N ALA A 219 -21.91 11.70 -16.71
CA ALA A 219 -23.02 10.96 -17.29
C ALA A 219 -22.59 9.68 -18.01
N ALA A 220 -21.48 9.74 -18.73
CA ALA A 220 -20.90 8.55 -19.40
C ALA A 220 -20.42 7.51 -18.38
N LEU A 221 -19.72 7.92 -17.32
CA LEU A 221 -19.25 7.05 -16.25
C LEU A 221 -20.40 6.46 -15.42
N ALA A 222 -21.50 7.16 -15.24
CA ALA A 222 -22.67 6.68 -14.50
C ALA A 222 -23.18 5.32 -15.03
N SER A 223 -23.05 5.07 -16.33
CA SER A 223 -23.43 3.78 -16.93
C SER A 223 -22.57 2.62 -16.45
N VAL A 224 -21.31 2.86 -16.09
CA VAL A 224 -20.35 1.89 -15.58
C VAL A 224 -20.65 1.61 -14.09
N PHE A 225 -20.73 2.66 -13.28
CA PHE A 225 -20.94 2.52 -11.84
C PHE A 225 -22.32 1.97 -11.48
N ASN A 226 -23.36 2.30 -12.26
CA ASN A 226 -24.71 1.77 -12.08
C ASN A 226 -24.91 0.37 -12.70
N SER A 227 -23.89 -0.23 -13.32
CA SER A 227 -24.01 -1.56 -13.86
C SER A 227 -24.11 -2.61 -12.74
N ARG A 228 -24.92 -3.67 -12.95
CA ARG A 228 -25.09 -4.77 -11.97
C ARG A 228 -23.77 -5.41 -11.49
N ARG A 229 -22.69 -5.21 -12.22
CA ARG A 229 -21.39 -5.79 -11.91
C ARG A 229 -20.61 -4.95 -10.88
N PHE A 230 -20.83 -3.65 -10.83
CA PHE A 230 -20.04 -2.72 -10.04
C PHE A 230 -20.84 -1.93 -9.00
N ALA A 231 -22.17 -1.89 -9.10
CA ALA A 231 -23.03 -1.09 -8.23
C ALA A 231 -22.92 -1.42 -6.73
N ASP A 232 -22.55 -2.68 -6.41
CA ASP A 232 -22.37 -3.12 -5.01
C ASP A 232 -20.92 -3.06 -4.52
N VAL A 233 -19.97 -2.62 -5.39
CA VAL A 233 -18.52 -2.71 -5.12
C VAL A 233 -17.82 -1.36 -5.27
N LEU A 234 -18.34 -0.48 -6.12
CA LEU A 234 -17.73 0.81 -6.44
C LEU A 234 -18.77 1.93 -6.30
N ASP A 235 -18.46 2.90 -5.45
CA ASP A 235 -19.19 4.15 -5.39
C ASP A 235 -18.81 5.07 -6.57
N ALA A 236 -19.75 5.92 -7.00
CA ALA A 236 -19.45 6.93 -8.01
C ALA A 236 -18.46 7.95 -7.43
N PRO A 237 -17.42 8.36 -8.20
CA PRO A 237 -16.39 9.26 -7.70
C PRO A 237 -16.95 10.63 -7.35
N ASP A 238 -16.48 11.21 -6.27
CA ASP A 238 -16.73 12.60 -5.93
C ASP A 238 -15.95 13.56 -6.87
N ASP A 239 -16.02 14.86 -6.63
CA ASP A 239 -15.41 15.85 -7.51
C ASP A 239 -13.87 15.83 -7.47
N GLU A 240 -13.28 15.58 -6.32
CA GLU A 240 -11.84 15.48 -6.14
C GLU A 240 -11.30 14.20 -6.76
N GLU A 241 -11.96 13.10 -6.50
CA GLU A 241 -11.63 11.79 -7.05
C GLU A 241 -11.77 11.74 -8.58
N LEU A 242 -12.84 12.36 -9.12
CA LEU A 242 -13.03 12.48 -10.57
C LEU A 242 -11.90 13.30 -11.22
N SER A 243 -11.48 14.40 -10.59
CA SER A 243 -10.36 15.22 -11.10
C SER A 243 -9.06 14.39 -11.13
N ARG A 244 -8.79 13.59 -10.11
CA ARG A 244 -7.64 12.68 -10.05
C ARG A 244 -7.68 11.62 -11.14
N ILE A 245 -8.86 11.00 -11.36
CA ILE A 245 -9.07 10.01 -12.42
C ILE A 245 -8.82 10.63 -13.80
N ILE A 246 -9.29 11.86 -14.03
CA ILE A 246 -9.05 12.56 -15.30
C ILE A 246 -7.56 12.83 -15.51
N ASP A 247 -6.85 13.29 -14.46
CA ASP A 247 -5.41 13.52 -14.56
C ASP A 247 -4.66 12.22 -14.86
N GLU A 248 -4.99 11.14 -14.21
CA GLU A 248 -4.38 9.84 -14.44
C GLU A 248 -4.66 9.31 -15.86
N ALA A 249 -5.90 9.44 -16.33
CA ALA A 249 -6.26 9.08 -17.71
C ALA A 249 -5.54 9.91 -18.77
N ARG A 250 -5.29 11.22 -18.53
CA ARG A 250 -4.49 12.08 -19.42
C ARG A 250 -3.05 11.56 -19.53
N TRP A 251 -2.46 11.17 -18.41
CA TRP A 251 -1.11 10.62 -18.39
C TRP A 251 -1.03 9.26 -19.07
N GLU A 252 -1.95 8.37 -18.80
CA GLU A 252 -2.03 7.07 -19.46
C GLU A 252 -2.15 7.22 -20.98
N LEU A 253 -3.06 8.09 -21.42
CA LEU A 253 -3.25 8.37 -22.84
C LEU A 253 -1.96 8.92 -23.47
N ALA A 254 -1.33 9.91 -22.85
CA ALA A 254 -0.08 10.48 -23.35
C ALA A 254 1.03 9.42 -23.42
N SER A 255 1.15 8.53 -22.43
CA SER A 255 2.13 7.46 -22.41
C SER A 255 1.93 6.43 -23.54
N LEU A 256 0.68 6.12 -23.87
CA LEU A 256 0.37 5.19 -24.97
C LEU A 256 0.80 5.74 -26.34
N PHE A 257 0.80 7.06 -26.52
CA PHE A 257 1.16 7.67 -27.81
C PHE A 257 2.64 8.08 -27.90
N GLU A 258 3.33 8.31 -26.77
CA GLU A 258 4.74 8.70 -26.73
C GLU A 258 5.67 7.52 -26.39
N GLY A 259 5.13 6.42 -25.86
CA GLY A 259 5.90 5.24 -25.44
C GLY A 259 6.39 4.35 -26.61
N ASP A 260 5.94 4.59 -27.84
CA ASP A 260 6.34 3.87 -29.05
C ASP A 260 7.34 4.68 -29.91
N ALA A 261 7.95 5.73 -29.40
CA ALA A 261 8.90 6.59 -30.14
C ALA A 261 10.35 6.40 -29.70
#